data_02032377c972becd0125e9e370df8491
#
_entry.id   02032377c972becd0125e9e370df8491
#
_cell.length_a   1.000
_cell.length_b   1.000
_cell.length_c   1.000
_cell.angle_alpha   90.00
_cell.angle_beta   90.00
_cell.angle_gamma   90.00
#
_symmetry.space_group_name_H-M   'P 1'
#
loop_
_entity.id
_entity.type
_entity.pdbx_description
1 polymer ?
#
loop_
_entity_poly.entity_id
_entity_poly.type
_entity_poly.pdbx_seq_one_letter_code
_entity_poly.pdbx_strand_id
1 'polypeptide(L)'
;LMIYPLNFFYKIMSPLINWLSKTSQNLTNRVPEGITEKTFTFSRDQLRKALSLDSQTIDLGTTEKKIIHNIFNFGELTAEQCMVPLVQMTAIKDTATLQEAHEVANDSGFSRLPVFHERMHNLIGILNAFDLLDQEINSCPITALVRPTQYIPPNKKIDDLLKELQQGGLHMSFVVDEYGGCIGLVTIEDLLEKIVGEIEDEYDKPEKLYEPYAEGGFLVEGNTETSVLNETLGWDLPGGDYETIAGLVIDRLEKIPHPGDQVLAGSYRLTVKDSSKRKIQSLIVRKIDDTEIDKEAIPMSSNSDI
;
A
#
# COMPACT_ATOMS: atom_id res chain seq x y z
N LEU A 1 64.80 0.80 -12.34
CA LEU A 1 65.60 0.34 -11.16
C LEU A 1 64.79 -0.41 -10.08
N MET A 2 63.44 -0.35 -10.10
CA MET A 2 62.54 -1.00 -9.10
C MET A 2 62.13 -2.44 -9.41
N ILE A 3 62.41 -2.97 -10.61
CA ILE A 3 61.96 -4.30 -11.07
C ILE A 3 62.81 -5.44 -10.44
N TYR A 4 64.07 -5.20 -10.13
CA TYR A 4 64.99 -6.21 -9.57
C TYR A 4 64.61 -6.67 -8.16
N PRO A 5 64.28 -5.81 -7.19
CA PRO A 5 63.90 -6.24 -5.85
C PRO A 5 62.57 -6.99 -5.83
N LEU A 6 61.62 -6.64 -6.74
CA LEU A 6 60.31 -7.30 -6.86
C LEU A 6 60.46 -8.74 -7.39
N ASN A 7 61.30 -8.97 -8.40
CA ASN A 7 61.59 -10.30 -8.92
C ASN A 7 62.33 -11.19 -7.91
N PHE A 8 63.18 -10.61 -7.08
CA PHE A 8 63.86 -11.35 -6.00
C PHE A 8 62.87 -11.80 -4.93
N PHE A 9 61.93 -10.93 -4.54
CA PHE A 9 60.89 -11.24 -3.56
C PHE A 9 59.90 -12.29 -4.09
N TYR A 10 59.52 -12.20 -5.41
CA TYR A 10 58.69 -13.18 -6.07
C TYR A 10 59.34 -14.57 -6.11
N LYS A 11 60.65 -14.63 -6.38
CA LYS A 11 61.39 -15.89 -6.47
C LYS A 11 61.55 -16.61 -5.10
N ILE A 12 61.60 -15.85 -3.98
CA ILE A 12 61.65 -16.39 -2.64
C ILE A 12 60.25 -16.81 -2.16
N MET A 13 59.20 -16.07 -2.52
CA MET A 13 57.81 -16.35 -2.13
C MET A 13 57.14 -17.44 -3.00
N SER A 14 57.60 -17.62 -4.26
CA SER A 14 57.04 -18.58 -5.21
C SER A 14 56.96 -20.04 -4.67
N PRO A 15 57.97 -20.61 -4.02
CA PRO A 15 57.85 -21.96 -3.49
C PRO A 15 56.84 -22.06 -2.34
N LEU A 16 56.69 -21.02 -1.56
CA LEU A 16 55.72 -20.97 -0.46
C LEU A 16 54.29 -20.88 -0.99
N ILE A 17 54.05 -20.04 -1.99
CA ILE A 17 52.75 -19.88 -2.67
C ILE A 17 52.38 -21.19 -3.36
N ASN A 18 53.32 -21.85 -4.05
CA ASN A 18 53.07 -23.12 -4.70
C ASN A 18 52.82 -24.28 -3.69
N TRP A 19 53.45 -24.24 -2.54
CA TRP A 19 53.20 -25.21 -1.47
C TRP A 19 51.80 -25.00 -0.84
N LEU A 20 51.42 -23.75 -0.56
CA LEU A 20 50.07 -23.40 -0.05
C LEU A 20 48.99 -23.77 -1.04
N SER A 21 49.15 -23.48 -2.35
CA SER A 21 48.17 -23.82 -3.36
C SER A 21 48.05 -25.33 -3.56
N LYS A 22 49.15 -26.10 -3.50
CA LYS A 22 49.09 -27.57 -3.52
C LYS A 22 48.41 -28.18 -2.30
N THR A 23 48.68 -27.63 -1.11
CA THR A 23 48.01 -28.10 0.12
C THR A 23 46.52 -27.70 0.11
N SER A 24 46.14 -26.54 -0.37
CA SER A 24 44.76 -26.14 -0.57
C SER A 24 44.03 -27.02 -1.56
N GLN A 25 44.64 -27.31 -2.73
CA GLN A 25 44.07 -28.24 -3.74
C GLN A 25 43.91 -29.67 -3.20
N ASN A 26 44.87 -30.17 -2.43
CA ASN A 26 44.78 -31.49 -1.80
C ASN A 26 43.72 -31.58 -0.70
N LEU A 27 43.41 -30.48 -0.02
CA LEU A 27 42.27 -30.36 0.91
C LEU A 27 40.94 -30.29 0.15
N THR A 28 40.89 -29.57 -0.96
CA THR A 28 39.68 -29.43 -1.78
C THR A 28 39.34 -30.77 -2.48
N ASN A 29 40.36 -31.53 -2.93
CA ASN A 29 40.16 -32.85 -3.56
C ASN A 29 39.79 -33.98 -2.56
N ARG A 30 39.84 -33.73 -1.25
CA ARG A 30 39.34 -34.63 -0.20
C ARG A 30 37.93 -34.34 0.27
N VAL A 31 37.33 -33.25 -0.22
CA VAL A 31 35.91 -33.00 0.02
C VAL A 31 35.12 -33.88 -0.97
N PRO A 32 34.26 -34.79 -0.50
CA PRO A 32 33.43 -35.60 -1.39
C PRO A 32 32.67 -34.72 -2.37
N GLU A 33 32.62 -35.13 -3.66
CA GLU A 33 31.91 -34.42 -4.75
C GLU A 33 30.42 -34.15 -4.48
N GLY A 34 29.88 -34.54 -3.33
CA GLY A 34 28.52 -34.24 -2.89
C GLY A 34 28.31 -32.84 -2.24
N ILE A 35 29.36 -31.99 -2.10
CA ILE A 35 29.22 -30.67 -1.44
C ILE A 35 29.27 -29.52 -2.45
N THR A 36 29.53 -29.79 -3.73
CA THR A 36 29.62 -28.77 -4.79
C THR A 36 28.25 -28.27 -5.31
N GLU A 37 27.15 -28.92 -4.90
CA GLU A 37 25.81 -28.40 -5.06
C GLU A 37 25.16 -28.06 -3.70
N LYS A 38 25.85 -27.37 -2.82
CA LYS A 38 25.12 -26.50 -1.92
C LYS A 38 24.58 -25.38 -2.78
N THR A 39 23.44 -25.65 -3.39
CA THR A 39 22.48 -24.59 -3.72
C THR A 39 22.51 -23.63 -2.55
N PHE A 40 23.03 -22.43 -2.73
CA PHE A 40 22.90 -21.36 -1.75
C PHE A 40 21.40 -21.09 -1.67
N THR A 41 20.69 -21.89 -0.88
CA THR A 41 19.32 -21.60 -0.53
C THR A 41 19.38 -20.41 0.42
N PHE A 42 19.41 -19.22 -0.16
CA PHE A 42 19.19 -18.03 0.62
C PHE A 42 17.81 -18.18 1.27
N SER A 43 17.79 -18.20 2.60
CA SER A 43 16.54 -18.07 3.32
C SER A 43 15.88 -16.74 2.90
N ARG A 44 14.54 -16.70 2.86
CA ARG A 44 13.80 -15.45 2.62
C ARG A 44 14.33 -14.28 3.46
N ASP A 45 14.67 -14.55 4.73
CA ASP A 45 15.26 -13.56 5.66
C ASP A 45 16.67 -13.10 5.26
N GLN A 46 17.47 -13.99 4.69
CA GLN A 46 18.80 -13.62 4.19
C GLN A 46 18.72 -12.75 2.95
N LEU A 47 17.77 -13.04 2.04
CA LEU A 47 17.50 -12.20 0.88
C LEU A 47 16.93 -10.84 1.31
N ARG A 48 15.98 -10.82 2.26
CA ARG A 48 15.44 -9.58 2.83
C ARG A 48 16.55 -8.71 3.44
N LYS A 49 17.45 -9.31 4.22
CA LYS A 49 18.62 -8.62 4.80
C LYS A 49 19.62 -8.16 3.74
N ALA A 50 19.89 -8.95 2.70
CA ALA A 50 20.79 -8.56 1.62
C ALA A 50 20.24 -7.36 0.84
N LEU A 51 18.94 -7.28 0.61
CA LEU A 51 18.27 -6.18 -0.07
C LEU A 51 18.16 -4.90 0.81
N SER A 52 18.10 -5.06 2.14
CA SER A 52 18.02 -3.94 3.07
C SER A 52 19.40 -3.36 3.44
N LEU A 53 20.48 -4.16 3.35
CA LEU A 53 21.82 -3.78 3.81
C LEU A 53 22.71 -3.14 2.72
N ASP A 54 22.34 -3.20 1.44
CA ASP A 54 23.27 -2.77 0.39
C ASP A 54 22.64 -1.91 -0.70
N SER A 55 22.42 -0.65 -0.34
CA SER A 55 22.08 0.41 -1.30
C SER A 55 23.25 0.79 -2.24
N GLN A 56 24.44 0.21 -2.06
CA GLN A 56 25.62 0.58 -2.85
C GLN A 56 26.10 -0.49 -3.84
N THR A 57 25.66 -1.74 -3.72
CA THR A 57 26.15 -2.85 -4.56
C THR A 57 25.13 -3.33 -5.61
N ILE A 58 23.85 -3.01 -5.45
CA ILE A 58 22.81 -3.40 -6.40
C ILE A 58 22.17 -2.11 -6.94
N ASP A 59 22.41 -1.82 -8.21
CA ASP A 59 21.84 -0.66 -8.92
C ASP A 59 20.35 -0.91 -9.26
N LEU A 60 19.51 -1.01 -8.21
CA LEU A 60 18.06 -1.15 -8.33
C LEU A 60 17.40 0.19 -8.06
N GLY A 61 16.47 0.56 -8.92
CA GLY A 61 15.60 1.72 -8.72
C GLY A 61 14.75 1.60 -7.45
N THR A 62 14.24 2.71 -6.97
CA THR A 62 13.37 2.76 -5.76
C THR A 62 12.11 1.91 -5.92
N THR A 63 11.48 1.96 -7.11
CA THR A 63 10.29 1.17 -7.45
C THR A 63 10.58 -0.34 -7.44
N GLU A 64 11.71 -0.76 -8.01
CA GLU A 64 12.12 -2.17 -8.04
C GLU A 64 12.34 -2.72 -6.62
N LYS A 65 12.98 -1.95 -5.74
CA LYS A 65 13.15 -2.31 -4.32
C LYS A 65 11.81 -2.45 -3.60
N LYS A 66 10.87 -1.54 -3.87
CA LYS A 66 9.51 -1.57 -3.32
C LYS A 66 8.75 -2.83 -3.76
N ILE A 67 8.78 -3.14 -5.06
CA ILE A 67 8.14 -4.36 -5.60
C ILE A 67 8.72 -5.62 -4.97
N ILE A 68 10.05 -5.72 -4.84
CA ILE A 68 10.69 -6.88 -4.22
C ILE A 68 10.25 -7.02 -2.75
N HIS A 69 10.21 -5.90 -2.02
CA HIS A 69 9.73 -5.90 -0.64
C HIS A 69 8.27 -6.37 -0.54
N ASN A 70 7.41 -5.87 -1.42
CA ASN A 70 6.00 -6.25 -1.50
C ASN A 70 5.83 -7.75 -1.79
N ILE A 71 6.63 -8.33 -2.72
CA ILE A 71 6.61 -9.76 -3.02
C ILE A 71 6.93 -10.60 -1.78
N PHE A 72 7.91 -10.19 -0.95
CA PHE A 72 8.22 -10.90 0.29
C PHE A 72 7.08 -10.86 1.31
N ASN A 73 6.34 -9.77 1.37
CA ASN A 73 5.22 -9.61 2.30
C ASN A 73 3.93 -10.24 1.77
N PHE A 74 3.78 -10.36 0.45
CA PHE A 74 2.57 -10.83 -0.22
C PHE A 74 2.05 -12.17 0.32
N GLY A 75 2.94 -13.15 0.55
CA GLY A 75 2.56 -14.45 1.09
C GLY A 75 2.15 -14.45 2.58
N GLU A 76 2.31 -13.32 3.28
CA GLU A 76 1.91 -13.18 4.68
C GLU A 76 0.51 -12.56 4.81
N LEU A 77 0.03 -11.87 3.78
CA LEU A 77 -1.26 -11.22 3.77
C LEU A 77 -2.43 -12.21 3.67
N THR A 78 -3.59 -11.78 4.16
CA THR A 78 -4.86 -12.53 4.11
C THR A 78 -5.89 -11.83 3.24
N ALA A 79 -6.92 -12.56 2.82
CA ALA A 79 -8.02 -12.03 2.03
C ALA A 79 -8.71 -10.84 2.72
N GLU A 80 -8.91 -10.90 4.04
CA GLU A 80 -9.48 -9.82 4.85
C GLU A 80 -8.68 -8.52 4.75
N GLN A 81 -7.34 -8.62 4.73
CA GLN A 81 -6.47 -7.45 4.65
C GLN A 81 -6.43 -6.79 3.26
N CYS A 82 -6.88 -7.53 2.23
CA CYS A 82 -6.83 -7.08 0.85
C CYS A 82 -8.21 -6.89 0.22
N MET A 83 -9.30 -7.31 0.90
CA MET A 83 -10.64 -7.24 0.35
C MET A 83 -11.17 -5.80 0.28
N VAL A 84 -12.02 -5.56 -0.70
CA VAL A 84 -12.94 -4.42 -0.71
C VAL A 84 -14.07 -4.75 0.26
N PRO A 85 -14.25 -3.99 1.34
CA PRO A 85 -15.31 -4.24 2.33
C PRO A 85 -16.71 -4.09 1.73
N LEU A 86 -17.68 -4.84 2.25
CA LEU A 86 -19.06 -4.84 1.77
C LEU A 86 -19.67 -3.43 1.67
N VAL A 87 -19.32 -2.52 2.59
CA VAL A 87 -19.84 -1.14 2.63
C VAL A 87 -19.32 -0.25 1.50
N GLN A 88 -18.25 -0.66 0.82
CA GLN A 88 -17.63 0.06 -0.29
C GLN A 88 -17.96 -0.58 -1.64
N MET A 89 -18.63 -1.74 -1.63
CA MET A 89 -18.94 -2.47 -2.85
C MET A 89 -20.07 -1.83 -3.62
N THR A 90 -19.91 -1.76 -4.94
CA THR A 90 -21.03 -1.53 -5.88
C THR A 90 -21.57 -2.89 -6.32
N ALA A 91 -22.81 -3.18 -5.99
CA ALA A 91 -23.46 -4.44 -6.32
C ALA A 91 -24.90 -4.19 -6.80
N ILE A 92 -25.47 -5.14 -7.53
CA ILE A 92 -26.81 -5.05 -8.10
C ILE A 92 -27.72 -6.12 -7.53
N LYS A 93 -29.00 -5.78 -7.35
CA LYS A 93 -29.99 -6.74 -6.87
C LYS A 93 -30.40 -7.69 -7.99
N ASP A 94 -30.62 -8.97 -7.68
CA ASP A 94 -31.04 -10.01 -8.63
C ASP A 94 -32.38 -9.73 -9.34
N THR A 95 -33.22 -8.88 -8.76
CA THR A 95 -34.51 -8.44 -9.33
C THR A 95 -34.40 -7.20 -10.22
N ALA A 96 -33.21 -6.61 -10.36
CA ALA A 96 -33.01 -5.44 -11.19
C ALA A 96 -33.20 -5.77 -12.68
N THR A 97 -33.56 -4.77 -13.45
CA THR A 97 -33.69 -4.84 -14.90
C THR A 97 -32.32 -4.77 -15.59
N LEU A 98 -32.25 -5.21 -16.85
CA LEU A 98 -31.06 -5.06 -17.68
C LEU A 98 -30.66 -3.59 -17.85
N GLN A 99 -31.63 -2.68 -17.89
CA GLN A 99 -31.37 -1.24 -17.99
C GLN A 99 -30.70 -0.71 -16.71
N GLU A 100 -31.23 -1.04 -15.53
CA GLU A 100 -30.62 -0.65 -14.25
C GLU A 100 -29.22 -1.24 -14.12
N ALA A 101 -29.00 -2.48 -14.56
CA ALA A 101 -27.67 -3.09 -14.57
C ALA A 101 -26.69 -2.34 -15.47
N HIS A 102 -27.16 -1.89 -16.63
CA HIS A 102 -26.35 -1.12 -17.56
C HIS A 102 -26.01 0.28 -17.00
N GLU A 103 -26.96 0.95 -16.37
CA GLU A 103 -26.73 2.24 -15.70
C GLU A 103 -25.69 2.10 -14.59
N VAL A 104 -25.85 1.10 -13.70
CA VAL A 104 -24.87 0.86 -12.62
C VAL A 104 -23.48 0.52 -13.16
N ALA A 105 -23.38 -0.27 -14.24
CA ALA A 105 -22.10 -0.59 -14.86
C ALA A 105 -21.41 0.65 -15.47
N ASN A 106 -22.19 1.50 -16.15
CA ASN A 106 -21.65 2.73 -16.73
C ASN A 106 -21.22 3.74 -15.67
N ASP A 107 -22.04 3.94 -14.64
CA ASP A 107 -21.75 4.92 -13.58
C ASP A 107 -20.55 4.52 -12.72
N SER A 108 -20.41 3.21 -12.47
CA SER A 108 -19.30 2.69 -11.67
C SER A 108 -18.01 2.45 -12.47
N GLY A 109 -18.12 2.24 -13.80
CA GLY A 109 -17.01 1.86 -14.66
C GLY A 109 -16.50 0.42 -14.44
N PHE A 110 -17.17 -0.37 -13.60
CA PHE A 110 -16.72 -1.73 -13.30
C PHE A 110 -17.12 -2.72 -14.38
N SER A 111 -16.16 -3.53 -14.83
CA SER A 111 -16.40 -4.61 -15.78
C SER A 111 -17.20 -5.79 -15.20
N ARG A 112 -17.25 -5.91 -13.87
CA ARG A 112 -17.93 -7.00 -13.16
C ARG A 112 -18.66 -6.46 -11.95
N LEU A 113 -19.95 -6.78 -11.86
CA LEU A 113 -20.84 -6.36 -10.77
C LEU A 113 -21.25 -7.58 -9.94
N PRO A 114 -20.99 -7.59 -8.63
CA PRO A 114 -21.58 -8.56 -7.71
C PRO A 114 -23.11 -8.47 -7.75
N VAL A 115 -23.77 -9.63 -7.72
CA VAL A 115 -25.23 -9.72 -7.69
C VAL A 115 -25.67 -10.30 -6.35
N PHE A 116 -26.63 -9.64 -5.68
CA PHE A 116 -27.12 -10.07 -4.38
C PHE A 116 -28.62 -10.38 -4.41
N HIS A 117 -29.03 -11.29 -3.52
CA HIS A 117 -30.43 -11.65 -3.30
C HIS A 117 -30.92 -11.04 -1.98
N GLU A 118 -32.04 -10.32 -2.02
CA GLU A 118 -32.67 -9.63 -0.89
C GLU A 118 -31.77 -8.64 -0.14
N ARG A 119 -30.65 -9.09 0.42
CA ARG A 119 -29.72 -8.30 1.25
C ARG A 119 -28.31 -8.35 0.69
N MET A 120 -27.57 -7.25 0.82
CA MET A 120 -26.25 -7.07 0.23
C MET A 120 -25.21 -8.13 0.65
N HIS A 121 -25.33 -8.69 1.87
CA HIS A 121 -24.45 -9.76 2.33
C HIS A 121 -24.76 -11.15 1.74
N ASN A 122 -25.88 -11.28 1.00
CA ASN A 122 -26.25 -12.51 0.32
C ASN A 122 -25.90 -12.41 -1.18
N LEU A 123 -24.61 -12.45 -1.48
CA LEU A 123 -24.13 -12.43 -2.86
C LEU A 123 -24.35 -13.80 -3.50
N ILE A 124 -24.87 -13.83 -4.73
CA ILE A 124 -25.20 -15.07 -5.45
C ILE A 124 -24.29 -15.31 -6.66
N GLY A 125 -23.54 -14.32 -7.11
CA GLY A 125 -22.63 -14.43 -8.25
C GLY A 125 -22.24 -13.08 -8.83
N ILE A 126 -21.71 -13.11 -10.03
CA ILE A 126 -21.12 -11.96 -10.72
C ILE A 126 -21.82 -11.78 -12.08
N LEU A 127 -22.19 -10.54 -12.38
CA LEU A 127 -22.66 -10.10 -13.69
C LEU A 127 -21.49 -9.43 -14.43
N ASN A 128 -21.19 -9.85 -15.65
CA ASN A 128 -20.21 -9.21 -16.49
C ASN A 128 -20.88 -8.08 -17.29
N ALA A 129 -20.35 -6.86 -17.19
CA ALA A 129 -20.87 -5.71 -17.92
C ALA A 129 -20.87 -5.90 -19.44
N PHE A 130 -19.91 -6.64 -19.99
CA PHE A 130 -19.87 -6.96 -21.42
C PHE A 130 -21.03 -7.85 -21.87
N ASP A 131 -21.55 -8.73 -20.99
CA ASP A 131 -22.69 -9.59 -21.33
C ASP A 131 -23.97 -8.77 -21.47
N LEU A 132 -24.03 -7.53 -20.92
CA LEU A 132 -25.16 -6.61 -21.07
C LEU A 132 -25.22 -5.96 -22.46
N LEU A 133 -24.08 -5.81 -23.13
CA LEU A 133 -24.01 -5.13 -24.44
C LEU A 133 -24.66 -5.94 -25.56
N ASP A 134 -24.68 -7.28 -25.43
CA ASP A 134 -25.22 -8.18 -26.41
C ASP A 134 -26.72 -8.45 -26.22
N GLN A 135 -27.34 -7.89 -25.18
CA GLN A 135 -28.74 -8.15 -24.84
C GLN A 135 -29.66 -7.02 -25.28
N GLU A 136 -30.77 -7.35 -25.92
CA GLU A 136 -31.87 -6.40 -26.11
C GLU A 136 -32.50 -6.06 -24.73
N ILE A 137 -32.82 -4.80 -24.50
CA ILE A 137 -33.47 -4.35 -23.26
C ILE A 137 -34.74 -5.17 -23.04
N ASN A 138 -34.85 -5.82 -21.87
CA ASN A 138 -35.94 -6.73 -21.48
C ASN A 138 -35.95 -8.14 -22.17
N SER A 139 -34.89 -8.58 -22.79
CA SER A 139 -34.81 -9.91 -23.42
C SER A 139 -34.79 -11.07 -22.41
N CYS A 140 -34.16 -10.87 -21.23
CA CYS A 140 -34.06 -11.87 -20.17
C CYS A 140 -33.87 -11.21 -18.78
N PRO A 141 -34.15 -11.93 -17.68
CA PRO A 141 -33.81 -11.47 -16.34
C PRO A 141 -32.29 -11.48 -16.15
N ILE A 142 -31.75 -10.55 -15.34
CA ILE A 142 -30.30 -10.48 -15.08
C ILE A 142 -29.75 -11.77 -14.47
N THR A 143 -30.58 -12.51 -13.72
CA THR A 143 -30.22 -13.81 -13.13
C THR A 143 -29.75 -14.84 -14.14
N ALA A 144 -30.19 -14.74 -15.40
CA ALA A 144 -29.75 -15.62 -16.48
C ALA A 144 -28.30 -15.35 -16.92
N LEU A 145 -27.80 -14.15 -16.65
CA LEU A 145 -26.43 -13.71 -16.98
C LEU A 145 -25.48 -13.83 -15.79
N VAL A 146 -26.00 -14.15 -14.59
CA VAL A 146 -25.18 -14.30 -13.38
C VAL A 146 -24.30 -15.54 -13.49
N ARG A 147 -23.02 -15.34 -13.32
CA ARG A 147 -22.00 -16.41 -13.28
C ARG A 147 -21.61 -16.71 -11.86
N PRO A 148 -21.43 -17.99 -11.50
CA PRO A 148 -20.96 -18.35 -10.15
C PRO A 148 -19.51 -17.90 -9.96
N THR A 149 -19.14 -17.60 -8.70
CA THR A 149 -17.77 -17.39 -8.26
C THR A 149 -17.52 -18.19 -6.99
N GLN A 150 -16.27 -18.20 -6.54
CA GLN A 150 -15.91 -18.90 -5.31
C GLN A 150 -16.13 -18.02 -4.08
N TYR A 151 -16.42 -18.69 -2.95
CA TYR A 151 -16.46 -18.10 -1.62
C TYR A 151 -15.24 -18.54 -0.84
N ILE A 152 -14.61 -17.61 -0.14
CA ILE A 152 -13.38 -17.86 0.61
C ILE A 152 -13.48 -17.33 2.03
N PRO A 153 -12.79 -17.94 3.00
CA PRO A 153 -12.73 -17.41 4.36
C PRO A 153 -11.79 -16.19 4.45
N PRO A 154 -11.96 -15.30 5.45
CA PRO A 154 -11.18 -14.07 5.60
C PRO A 154 -9.68 -14.33 5.86
N ASN A 155 -9.33 -15.44 6.49
CA ASN A 155 -7.95 -15.82 6.79
C ASN A 155 -7.22 -16.53 5.63
N LYS A 156 -7.84 -16.68 4.46
CA LYS A 156 -7.22 -17.25 3.26
C LYS A 156 -5.98 -16.47 2.87
N LYS A 157 -4.86 -17.16 2.64
CA LYS A 157 -3.63 -16.52 2.15
C LYS A 157 -3.79 -16.06 0.71
N ILE A 158 -3.37 -14.81 0.43
CA ILE A 158 -3.60 -14.19 -0.89
C ILE A 158 -2.73 -14.79 -1.99
N ASP A 159 -1.56 -15.35 -1.67
CA ASP A 159 -0.70 -16.03 -2.64
C ASP A 159 -1.32 -17.34 -3.15
N ASP A 160 -2.03 -18.08 -2.29
CA ASP A 160 -2.80 -19.26 -2.68
C ASP A 160 -4.08 -18.86 -3.41
N LEU A 161 -4.76 -17.79 -2.93
CA LEU A 161 -5.95 -17.25 -3.60
C LEU A 161 -5.66 -16.82 -5.04
N LEU A 162 -4.56 -16.12 -5.27
CA LEU A 162 -4.16 -15.69 -6.61
C LEU A 162 -3.97 -16.87 -7.57
N LYS A 163 -3.33 -17.95 -7.11
CA LYS A 163 -3.16 -19.18 -7.89
C LYS A 163 -4.50 -19.85 -8.21
N GLU A 164 -5.40 -19.91 -7.22
CA GLU A 164 -6.73 -20.52 -7.40
C GLU A 164 -7.57 -19.70 -8.39
N LEU A 165 -7.57 -18.37 -8.28
CA LEU A 165 -8.28 -17.51 -9.24
C LEU A 165 -7.76 -17.68 -10.65
N GLN A 166 -6.43 -17.69 -10.85
CA GLN A 166 -5.81 -17.89 -12.15
C GLN A 166 -6.13 -19.26 -12.74
N GLN A 167 -6.05 -20.33 -11.94
CA GLN A 167 -6.35 -21.69 -12.39
C GLN A 167 -7.83 -21.90 -12.71
N GLY A 168 -8.71 -21.24 -11.94
CA GLY A 168 -10.15 -21.29 -12.15
C GLY A 168 -10.66 -20.37 -13.26
N GLY A 169 -9.81 -19.51 -13.83
CA GLY A 169 -10.25 -18.47 -14.76
C GLY A 169 -11.22 -17.48 -14.13
N LEU A 170 -11.15 -17.33 -12.78
CA LEU A 170 -11.97 -16.42 -12.01
C LEU A 170 -11.22 -15.11 -11.80
N HIS A 171 -11.93 -14.00 -11.84
CA HIS A 171 -11.34 -12.68 -11.61
C HIS A 171 -11.63 -12.13 -10.22
N MET A 172 -12.58 -12.73 -9.50
CA MET A 172 -13.10 -12.21 -8.24
C MET A 172 -13.56 -13.37 -7.35
N SER A 173 -13.38 -13.20 -6.02
CA SER A 173 -13.93 -14.10 -4.99
C SER A 173 -14.68 -13.31 -3.93
N PHE A 174 -15.69 -13.90 -3.33
CA PHE A 174 -16.40 -13.32 -2.19
C PHE A 174 -15.81 -13.82 -0.88
N VAL A 175 -15.55 -12.91 0.04
CA VAL A 175 -15.08 -13.23 1.38
C VAL A 175 -16.28 -13.37 2.29
N VAL A 176 -16.40 -14.53 2.96
CA VAL A 176 -17.55 -14.87 3.81
C VAL A 176 -17.11 -15.14 5.25
N ASP A 177 -17.92 -14.70 6.20
CA ASP A 177 -17.75 -14.97 7.60
C ASP A 177 -18.19 -16.39 8.02
N GLU A 178 -18.09 -16.73 9.31
CA GLU A 178 -18.44 -18.03 9.87
C GLU A 178 -19.95 -18.33 9.79
N TYR A 179 -20.76 -17.31 9.57
CA TYR A 179 -22.22 -17.41 9.45
C TYR A 179 -22.68 -17.51 8.00
N GLY A 180 -21.72 -17.45 7.05
CA GLY A 180 -21.98 -17.49 5.62
C GLY A 180 -22.41 -16.14 5.01
N GLY A 181 -22.31 -15.06 5.77
CA GLY A 181 -22.53 -13.70 5.29
C GLY A 181 -21.31 -13.17 4.54
N CYS A 182 -21.52 -12.54 3.38
CA CYS A 182 -20.45 -11.88 2.67
C CYS A 182 -20.03 -10.61 3.43
N ILE A 183 -18.73 -10.47 3.70
CA ILE A 183 -18.11 -9.31 4.36
C ILE A 183 -17.31 -8.44 3.38
N GLY A 184 -16.97 -8.96 2.20
CA GLY A 184 -16.22 -8.24 1.18
C GLY A 184 -15.97 -9.08 -0.06
N LEU A 185 -15.22 -8.53 -1.01
CA LEU A 185 -14.74 -9.24 -2.19
C LEU A 185 -13.24 -8.95 -2.41
N VAL A 186 -12.59 -9.84 -3.14
CA VAL A 186 -11.19 -9.68 -3.58
C VAL A 186 -11.14 -9.93 -5.08
N THR A 187 -10.49 -9.05 -5.82
CA THR A 187 -10.23 -9.22 -7.26
C THR A 187 -8.76 -9.59 -7.51
N ILE A 188 -8.46 -10.13 -8.69
CA ILE A 188 -7.07 -10.36 -9.11
C ILE A 188 -6.32 -9.04 -9.15
N GLU A 189 -6.97 -7.99 -9.59
CA GLU A 189 -6.44 -6.64 -9.71
C GLU A 189 -5.98 -6.12 -8.34
N ASP A 190 -6.81 -6.25 -7.28
CA ASP A 190 -6.45 -5.89 -5.90
C ASP A 190 -5.23 -6.66 -5.39
N LEU A 191 -5.15 -7.97 -5.72
CA LEU A 191 -4.01 -8.80 -5.33
C LEU A 191 -2.72 -8.39 -6.05
N LEU A 192 -2.79 -8.07 -7.34
CA LEU A 192 -1.63 -7.62 -8.11
C LEU A 192 -1.15 -6.25 -7.65
N GLU A 193 -2.07 -5.36 -7.26
CA GLU A 193 -1.74 -4.06 -6.68
C GLU A 193 -0.89 -4.18 -5.42
N LYS A 194 -1.14 -5.20 -4.57
CA LYS A 194 -0.29 -5.45 -3.38
C LYS A 194 1.15 -5.84 -3.74
N ILE A 195 1.41 -6.32 -4.94
CA ILE A 195 2.77 -6.63 -5.44
C ILE A 195 3.39 -5.40 -6.09
N VAL A 196 2.68 -4.81 -7.06
CA VAL A 196 3.21 -3.72 -7.91
C VAL A 196 3.20 -2.39 -7.14
N GLY A 197 2.28 -2.23 -6.19
CA GLY A 197 1.92 -0.94 -5.62
C GLY A 197 0.95 -0.21 -6.55
N GLU A 198 0.49 0.95 -6.16
CA GLU A 198 -0.21 1.84 -7.07
C GLU A 198 0.70 2.10 -8.27
N ILE A 199 0.24 1.70 -9.45
CA ILE A 199 0.94 2.01 -10.70
C ILE A 199 0.71 3.49 -10.93
N GLU A 200 1.68 4.32 -10.53
CA GLU A 200 1.68 5.71 -10.93
C GLU A 200 1.72 5.72 -12.46
N ASP A 201 0.61 6.08 -13.09
CA ASP A 201 0.57 6.31 -14.53
C ASP A 201 1.52 7.49 -14.82
N GLU A 202 2.28 7.43 -15.92
CA GLU A 202 3.14 8.53 -16.35
C GLU A 202 2.34 9.86 -16.57
N TYR A 203 1.02 9.76 -16.59
CA TYR A 203 0.06 10.86 -16.66
C TYR A 203 -0.63 11.19 -15.33
N ASP A 204 -0.50 10.34 -14.30
CA ASP A 204 -0.94 10.68 -12.97
C ASP A 204 0.00 11.79 -12.48
N LYS A 205 -0.53 12.99 -12.48
CA LYS A 205 0.10 14.04 -11.68
C LYS A 205 0.13 13.47 -10.27
N PRO A 206 1.31 13.35 -9.63
CA PRO A 206 1.40 12.87 -8.26
C PRO A 206 0.33 13.64 -7.49
N GLU A 207 -0.57 12.94 -6.78
CA GLU A 207 -1.51 13.59 -5.88
C GLU A 207 -0.66 14.57 -5.11
N LYS A 208 -0.94 15.86 -5.33
CA LYS A 208 -0.15 16.91 -4.70
C LYS A 208 -0.53 16.87 -3.23
N LEU A 209 0.12 15.99 -2.50
CA LEU A 209 -0.05 15.85 -1.04
C LEU A 209 0.01 17.22 -0.35
N TYR A 210 0.70 18.17 -0.98
CA TYR A 210 0.76 19.57 -0.58
C TYR A 210 1.03 20.46 -1.79
N GLU A 211 0.53 21.69 -1.74
CA GLU A 211 0.83 22.73 -2.73
C GLU A 211 1.01 24.09 -2.04
N PRO A 212 1.82 25.00 -2.60
CA PRO A 212 1.95 26.35 -2.07
C PRO A 212 0.58 27.05 -2.04
N TYR A 213 0.21 27.62 -0.90
CA TYR A 213 -1.05 28.35 -0.76
C TYR A 213 -0.87 29.84 -1.06
N ALA A 214 -1.79 30.43 -1.82
CA ALA A 214 -1.66 31.79 -2.36
C ALA A 214 -1.47 32.88 -1.27
N GLU A 215 -2.03 32.68 -0.09
CA GLU A 215 -1.90 33.60 1.05
C GLU A 215 -0.71 33.27 1.98
N GLY A 216 0.22 32.42 1.52
CA GLY A 216 1.39 31.96 2.27
C GLY A 216 1.16 30.64 3.00
N GLY A 217 2.21 29.83 3.11
CA GLY A 217 2.18 28.46 3.65
C GLY A 217 1.86 27.41 2.58
N PHE A 218 1.35 26.29 3.01
CA PHE A 218 1.02 25.16 2.15
C PHE A 218 -0.41 24.69 2.40
N LEU A 219 -1.10 24.34 1.33
CA LEU A 219 -2.33 23.56 1.36
C LEU A 219 -1.91 22.08 1.37
N VAL A 220 -2.38 21.32 2.35
CA VAL A 220 -1.98 19.92 2.58
C VAL A 220 -3.23 19.06 2.64
N GLU A 221 -3.24 17.93 1.95
CA GLU A 221 -4.31 16.95 2.04
C GLU A 221 -4.29 16.27 3.43
N GLY A 222 -5.50 16.08 4.02
CA GLY A 222 -5.63 15.60 5.40
C GLY A 222 -5.07 14.20 5.65
N ASN A 223 -5.01 13.35 4.62
CA ASN A 223 -4.46 11.99 4.67
C ASN A 223 -2.93 11.94 4.52
N THR A 224 -2.26 13.09 4.35
CA THR A 224 -0.80 13.14 4.21
C THR A 224 -0.15 12.76 5.53
N GLU A 225 0.80 11.83 5.48
CA GLU A 225 1.59 11.44 6.65
C GLU A 225 2.48 12.57 7.15
N THR A 226 2.51 12.78 8.46
CA THR A 226 3.37 13.80 9.09
C THR A 226 4.86 13.52 8.88
N SER A 227 5.25 12.26 8.80
CA SER A 227 6.59 11.79 8.44
C SER A 227 7.03 12.29 7.06
N VAL A 228 6.16 12.15 6.06
CA VAL A 228 6.42 12.59 4.67
C VAL A 228 6.61 14.11 4.60
N LEU A 229 5.78 14.87 5.32
CA LEU A 229 5.92 16.34 5.37
C LEU A 229 7.23 16.76 6.05
N ASN A 230 7.62 16.11 7.15
CA ASN A 230 8.87 16.37 7.84
C ASN A 230 10.09 16.07 6.96
N GLU A 231 10.08 14.94 6.24
CA GLU A 231 11.18 14.54 5.35
C GLU A 231 11.27 15.43 4.10
N THR A 232 10.13 15.72 3.46
CA THR A 232 10.11 16.40 2.15
C THR A 232 10.24 17.93 2.27
N LEU A 233 9.57 18.52 3.27
CA LEU A 233 9.55 19.97 3.47
C LEU A 233 10.52 20.44 4.57
N GLY A 234 11.18 19.50 5.24
CA GLY A 234 12.08 19.82 6.37
C GLY A 234 11.33 20.42 7.56
N TRP A 235 10.08 19.99 7.77
CA TRP A 235 9.27 20.41 8.90
C TRP A 235 9.63 19.61 10.16
N ASP A 236 9.20 20.10 11.32
CA ASP A 236 9.36 19.45 12.61
C ASP A 236 7.98 19.35 13.29
N LEU A 237 7.05 18.68 12.61
CA LEU A 237 5.74 18.37 13.17
C LEU A 237 5.89 17.34 14.29
N PRO A 238 5.22 17.52 15.44
CA PRO A 238 5.36 16.61 16.58
C PRO A 238 4.82 15.22 16.24
N GLY A 239 5.44 14.19 16.80
CA GLY A 239 4.94 12.82 16.77
C GLY A 239 3.87 12.59 17.85
N GLY A 240 3.00 11.59 17.63
CA GLY A 240 1.93 11.19 18.55
C GLY A 240 1.30 9.88 18.14
N ASP A 241 0.15 9.53 18.71
CA ASP A 241 -0.63 8.34 18.36
C ASP A 241 -1.46 8.55 17.06
N TYR A 242 -0.87 9.20 16.09
CA TYR A 242 -1.44 9.51 14.79
C TYR A 242 -0.37 9.38 13.68
N GLU A 243 -0.82 9.04 12.48
CA GLU A 243 0.05 8.90 11.30
C GLU A 243 -0.07 10.11 10.36
N THR A 244 -1.28 10.69 10.25
CA THR A 244 -1.58 11.75 9.28
C THR A 244 -1.71 13.13 9.91
N ILE A 245 -1.60 14.19 9.08
CA ILE A 245 -1.78 15.57 9.54
C ILE A 245 -3.21 15.85 10.03
N ALA A 246 -4.22 15.19 9.45
CA ALA A 246 -5.58 15.23 9.97
C ALA A 246 -5.69 14.59 11.35
N GLY A 247 -5.00 13.46 11.57
CA GLY A 247 -4.90 12.78 12.86
C GLY A 247 -4.29 13.67 13.93
N LEU A 248 -3.21 14.37 13.61
CA LEU A 248 -2.59 15.36 14.51
C LEU A 248 -3.59 16.45 14.96
N VAL A 249 -4.39 16.98 14.02
CA VAL A 249 -5.39 18.01 14.35
C VAL A 249 -6.52 17.46 15.21
N ILE A 250 -7.01 16.27 14.91
CA ILE A 250 -8.06 15.59 15.69
C ILE A 250 -7.56 15.28 17.12
N ASP A 251 -6.34 14.76 17.24
CA ASP A 251 -5.71 14.48 18.54
C ASP A 251 -5.63 15.74 19.42
N ARG A 252 -5.25 16.88 18.84
CA ARG A 252 -5.14 18.16 19.55
C ARG A 252 -6.48 18.75 19.95
N LEU A 253 -7.52 18.59 19.12
CA LEU A 253 -8.85 19.16 19.36
C LEU A 253 -9.79 18.21 20.08
N GLU A 254 -9.45 16.93 20.17
CA GLU A 254 -10.28 15.85 20.75
C GLU A 254 -11.70 15.79 20.13
N LYS A 255 -11.87 16.31 18.92
CA LYS A 255 -13.12 16.35 18.15
C LYS A 255 -12.83 16.42 16.65
N ILE A 256 -13.83 16.09 15.83
CA ILE A 256 -13.78 16.37 14.40
C ILE A 256 -13.99 17.89 14.19
N PRO A 257 -13.01 18.61 13.65
CA PRO A 257 -13.09 20.06 13.54
C PRO A 257 -13.95 20.51 12.35
N HIS A 258 -14.35 21.77 12.41
CA HIS A 258 -15.04 22.44 11.33
C HIS A 258 -14.05 23.28 10.49
N PRO A 259 -14.40 23.62 9.24
CA PRO A 259 -13.62 24.59 8.47
C PRO A 259 -13.38 25.88 9.25
N GLY A 260 -12.14 26.35 9.31
CA GLY A 260 -11.70 27.51 10.07
C GLY A 260 -11.14 27.21 11.46
N ASP A 261 -11.33 26.01 12.03
CA ASP A 261 -10.70 25.61 13.28
C ASP A 261 -9.16 25.59 13.11
N GLN A 262 -8.44 26.00 14.15
CA GLN A 262 -6.99 26.12 14.13
C GLN A 262 -6.34 25.36 15.28
N VAL A 263 -5.15 24.83 15.01
CA VAL A 263 -4.30 24.13 16.00
C VAL A 263 -2.86 24.57 15.83
N LEU A 264 -2.16 24.67 16.94
CA LEU A 264 -0.71 24.87 16.97
C LEU A 264 0.01 23.53 17.16
N ALA A 265 0.95 23.25 16.28
CA ALA A 265 1.77 22.04 16.32
C ALA A 265 3.26 22.41 16.13
N GLY A 266 3.99 22.52 17.23
CA GLY A 266 5.37 23.06 17.21
C GLY A 266 5.38 24.50 16.67
N SER A 267 6.21 24.75 15.67
CA SER A 267 6.33 26.06 15.00
C SER A 267 5.33 26.28 13.87
N TYR A 268 4.23 25.48 13.81
CA TYR A 268 3.27 25.53 12.71
C TYR A 268 1.86 25.78 13.22
N ARG A 269 1.12 26.64 12.49
CA ARG A 269 -0.33 26.82 12.62
C ARG A 269 -1.01 26.04 11.52
N LEU A 270 -1.86 25.07 11.93
CA LEU A 270 -2.70 24.27 11.06
C LEU A 270 -4.11 24.81 11.10
N THR A 271 -4.64 25.24 9.96
CA THR A 271 -6.00 25.72 9.81
C THR A 271 -6.80 24.75 8.95
N VAL A 272 -7.91 24.26 9.44
CA VAL A 272 -8.80 23.37 8.66
C VAL A 272 -9.45 24.17 7.57
N LYS A 273 -9.18 23.79 6.30
CA LYS A 273 -9.79 24.44 5.14
C LYS A 273 -11.10 23.77 4.78
N ASP A 274 -11.07 22.44 4.60
CA ASP A 274 -12.23 21.64 4.26
C ASP A 274 -12.34 20.42 5.17
N SER A 275 -13.55 20.17 5.69
CA SER A 275 -13.86 19.01 6.49
C SER A 275 -15.30 18.53 6.26
N SER A 276 -15.51 17.23 6.45
CA SER A 276 -16.81 16.59 6.47
C SER A 276 -17.18 16.18 7.92
N LYS A 277 -18.37 15.64 8.11
CA LYS A 277 -18.78 15.13 9.44
C LYS A 277 -17.88 14.02 10.01
N ARG A 278 -17.00 13.42 9.22
CA ARG A 278 -16.18 12.26 9.61
C ARG A 278 -14.69 12.40 9.27
N LYS A 279 -14.30 13.41 8.47
CA LYS A 279 -12.95 13.49 7.90
C LYS A 279 -12.56 14.93 7.64
N ILE A 280 -11.32 15.29 7.94
CA ILE A 280 -10.67 16.50 7.45
C ILE A 280 -10.16 16.18 6.05
N GLN A 281 -10.51 17.02 5.06
CA GLN A 281 -10.09 16.84 3.67
C GLN A 281 -8.80 17.58 3.40
N SER A 282 -8.72 18.86 3.77
CA SER A 282 -7.54 19.67 3.53
C SER A 282 -7.28 20.68 4.65
N LEU A 283 -6.01 21.04 4.79
CA LEU A 283 -5.46 21.90 5.83
C LEU A 283 -4.56 22.96 5.21
N ILE A 284 -4.57 24.17 5.76
CA ILE A 284 -3.57 25.19 5.45
C ILE A 284 -2.55 25.18 6.59
N VAL A 285 -1.29 24.94 6.25
CA VAL A 285 -0.17 24.90 7.20
C VAL A 285 0.71 26.12 6.99
N ARG A 286 0.92 26.90 8.05
CA ARG A 286 1.81 28.06 8.04
C ARG A 286 2.83 27.97 9.15
N LYS A 287 4.07 28.29 8.83
CA LYS A 287 5.12 28.44 9.85
C LYS A 287 4.89 29.75 10.60
N ILE A 288 4.98 29.69 11.91
CA ILE A 288 4.79 30.85 12.80
C ILE A 288 6.17 31.41 13.15
N ASP A 289 6.34 32.71 13.07
CA ASP A 289 7.55 33.35 13.58
C ASP A 289 7.53 33.37 15.11
N ASP A 290 8.70 33.24 15.74
CA ASP A 290 8.87 33.18 17.22
C ASP A 290 8.19 34.34 17.98
N THR A 291 7.90 35.44 17.31
CA THR A 291 7.22 36.62 17.86
C THR A 291 5.71 36.46 18.04
N GLU A 292 5.08 35.47 17.38
CA GLU A 292 3.63 35.19 17.48
C GLU A 292 3.31 34.15 18.56
N ILE A 293 4.25 33.27 18.90
CA ILE A 293 4.06 32.19 19.88
C ILE A 293 3.83 32.78 21.30
N ASP A 294 4.51 33.87 21.65
CA ASP A 294 4.39 34.49 22.97
C ASP A 294 3.09 35.27 23.20
N LYS A 295 2.32 35.58 22.14
CA LYS A 295 1.07 36.33 22.27
C LYS A 295 -0.16 35.45 22.53
N GLU A 296 -0.15 34.19 22.14
CA GLU A 296 -1.28 33.27 22.33
C GLU A 296 -1.14 32.34 23.57
N ALA A 297 -0.01 32.39 24.25
CA ALA A 297 0.24 31.62 25.50
C ALA A 297 -0.38 32.26 26.78
N ILE A 298 -1.16 33.33 26.65
CA ILE A 298 -1.84 33.94 27.81
C ILE A 298 -3.17 33.18 28.04
N PRO A 299 -3.31 32.41 29.13
CA PRO A 299 -4.58 31.81 29.47
C PRO A 299 -5.59 32.90 29.81
N MET A 300 -6.76 32.87 29.19
CA MET A 300 -7.91 33.61 29.71
C MET A 300 -8.21 33.12 31.14
N SER A 301 -7.67 33.82 32.11
CA SER A 301 -8.04 33.71 33.49
C SER A 301 -9.39 34.37 33.70
N SER A 302 -10.30 33.59 34.27
CA SER A 302 -11.35 33.97 35.20
C SER A 302 -12.16 35.24 34.94
N ASN A 303 -13.43 35.06 34.61
CA ASN A 303 -14.48 35.87 35.22
C ASN A 303 -15.47 34.99 35.98
N SER A 304 -15.12 34.69 37.23
CA SER A 304 -16.07 34.57 38.31
C SER A 304 -16.31 36.00 38.79
N ASP A 305 -17.56 36.47 38.66
CA ASP A 305 -18.26 37.32 39.64
C ASP A 305 -19.46 38.00 38.94
N ILE A 306 -20.61 37.61 39.22
CA ILE A 306 -21.81 38.11 39.90
C ILE A 306 -23.03 37.30 39.47
#